data_f3f02b51bd432c3b7ed5e0657e5bda56
#
_entry.id   f3f02b51bd432c3b7ed5e0657e5bda56
#
_cell.length_a   1.000
_cell.length_b   1.000
_cell.length_c   1.000
_cell.angle_alpha   90.00
_cell.angle_beta   90.00
_cell.angle_gamma   90.00
#
_symmetry.space_group_name_H-M   'P 1'
#
loop_
_entity.id
_entity.type
_entity.pdbx_description
1 polymer ?
#
loop_
_entity_poly.entity_id
_entity_poly.type
_entity_poly.pdbx_seq_one_letter_code
_entity_poly.pdbx_strand_id
1 'polypeptide(L)'
;MDKIGICGGGLIGASWALGFSSXKYXVFVXDXXXXVRXXFXXXXKSLXEDXSXXKXISFXEXXSXXXXXXXIEEXCXDXTXXQESXIEXLEXKXXIFXELEKFSNKETILASSSSYXXPSXIXSXIXXXXRXXVAHPAXPPHVVPFVEIXPSXXTSXXTXXKAKKIYKXAEYIPIXLXKEIXGFVLXXLQGALXNEAVRLXEXGYASIEDIDVSLKHALGIRWAFLGPFEIMDLNAPGGIKDSFTRYRPGIKNLAEQQNSIPDYSDNYILKLEKEQRLRLKSSDRDNRIKKRNKLIALVRKLKLENGE
;
A
#
# COMPACT_ATOMS: atom_id res chain seq x y z
N MET A 1 13.84 22.85 0.24
CA MET A 1 12.94 21.83 -0.35
C MET A 1 13.39 20.47 0.18
N ASP A 2 12.48 19.74 0.81
CA ASP A 2 12.80 18.40 1.37
C ASP A 2 13.15 17.41 0.24
N LYS A 3 14.12 16.56 0.50
CA LYS A 3 14.65 15.57 -0.45
C LYS A 3 14.24 14.16 -0.02
N ILE A 4 13.76 13.36 -0.95
CA ILE A 4 13.34 11.98 -0.71
C ILE A 4 14.25 11.04 -1.53
N GLY A 5 14.83 10.05 -0.88
CA GLY A 5 15.55 8.95 -1.54
C GLY A 5 14.62 7.74 -1.71
N ILE A 6 14.59 7.15 -2.89
CA ILE A 6 13.84 5.92 -3.19
C ILE A 6 14.86 4.83 -3.54
N CYS A 7 14.91 3.76 -2.74
CA CYS A 7 15.77 2.60 -2.99
C CYS A 7 14.95 1.48 -3.63
N GLY A 8 15.13 1.26 -4.93
CA GLY A 8 14.34 0.36 -5.77
C GLY A 8 13.43 1.14 -6.73
N GLY A 9 13.71 1.03 -8.04
CA GLY A 9 13.02 1.75 -9.13
C GLY A 9 11.89 0.97 -9.81
N GLY A 10 11.43 -0.12 -9.19
CA GLY A 10 10.30 -0.92 -9.68
C GLY A 10 8.96 -0.18 -9.57
N LEU A 11 7.84 -0.87 -9.78
CA LEU A 11 6.48 -0.30 -9.77
C LEU A 11 6.20 0.51 -8.48
N ILE A 12 6.54 -0.04 -7.31
CA ILE A 12 6.28 0.63 -6.00
C ILE A 12 7.15 1.88 -5.86
N GLY A 13 8.48 1.77 -6.15
CA GLY A 13 9.40 2.92 -6.09
C GLY A 13 9.02 4.02 -7.08
N ALA A 14 8.63 3.65 -8.31
CA ALA A 14 8.16 4.60 -9.33
C ALA A 14 6.86 5.30 -8.88
N SER A 15 5.95 4.56 -8.22
CA SER A 15 4.71 5.13 -7.65
C SER A 15 5.01 6.15 -6.55
N TRP A 16 5.93 5.81 -5.62
CA TRP A 16 6.42 6.75 -4.58
C TRP A 16 7.08 7.98 -5.22
N ALA A 17 7.97 7.77 -6.22
CA ALA A 17 8.66 8.85 -6.90
C ALA A 17 7.65 9.83 -7.54
N LEU A 18 6.61 9.29 -8.19
CA LEU A 18 5.52 10.09 -8.77
C LEU A 18 4.75 10.86 -7.67
N GLY A 19 4.37 10.19 -6.59
CA GLY A 19 3.65 10.79 -5.47
C GLY A 19 4.41 11.96 -4.86
N PHE A 20 5.68 11.74 -4.49
CA PHE A 20 6.53 12.77 -3.89
C PHE A 20 6.86 13.91 -4.87
N SER A 21 7.23 13.60 -6.11
CA SER A 21 7.57 14.63 -7.11
C SER A 21 6.36 15.49 -7.50
N SER A 22 5.20 14.93 -7.50
CA SER A 22 3.94 15.71 -7.69
C SER A 22 3.63 16.71 -6.56
N UNK A 23 4.27 16.56 -5.43
CA UNK A 23 4.19 17.41 -4.32
C UNK A 23 5.40 18.22 -4.20
N LYS A 24 6.17 18.23 -5.34
CA LYS A 24 7.33 19.11 -5.50
C LYS A 24 8.52 18.81 -4.57
N TYR A 25 8.62 17.55 -4.13
CA TYR A 25 9.83 17.08 -3.47
C TYR A 25 10.93 16.77 -4.52
N UNK A 26 12.15 16.85 -4.29
CA UNK A 26 13.23 16.42 -5.04
C UNK A 26 13.49 14.98 -4.75
N VAL A 27 13.25 14.19 -5.69
CA VAL A 27 13.28 12.73 -5.48
C VAL A 27 14.51 12.10 -6.16
N PHE A 28 15.27 11.31 -5.41
CA PHE A 28 16.47 10.60 -5.84
C PHE A 28 16.14 9.10 -5.86
N VAL A 29 16.31 8.43 -7.03
CA VAL A 29 15.93 7.02 -7.16
C VAL A 29 17.17 6.16 -7.50
N UNK A 30 17.52 5.30 -6.66
CA UNK A 30 18.57 4.40 -6.84
C UNK A 30 18.03 3.07 -7.19
N ASP A 31 18.54 2.45 -8.18
CA ASP A 31 18.29 1.03 -8.50
C ASP A 31 19.50 0.36 -9.13
N UNK A 32 19.78 -0.76 -8.68
CA UNK A 32 20.96 -1.42 -9.08
C UNK A 32 20.96 -2.05 -10.43
N UNK A 33 19.56 -2.26 -11.06
CA UNK A 33 19.45 -2.86 -12.34
C UNK A 33 19.38 -1.87 -13.47
N UNK A 34 20.20 -1.90 -14.39
CA UNK A 34 20.31 -1.05 -15.50
C UNK A 34 19.11 -1.01 -16.35
N UNK A 35 18.35 -2.03 -16.34
CA UNK A 35 17.09 -2.24 -17.00
C UNK A 35 15.98 -1.43 -16.39
N VAL A 36 16.01 -1.51 -15.04
CA VAL A 36 15.03 -0.71 -14.27
C VAL A 36 15.25 0.79 -14.52
N ARG A 37 16.45 1.29 -14.34
CA ARG A 37 16.77 2.72 -14.63
C ARG A 37 16.41 3.15 -16.06
N UNK A 38 16.67 2.38 -16.94
CA UNK A 38 16.37 2.61 -18.31
C UNK A 38 14.91 2.64 -18.60
N UNK A 39 14.11 1.90 -17.87
CA UNK A 39 12.70 1.76 -18.01
C UNK A 39 11.94 2.75 -17.21
N PHE A 40 12.64 3.22 -16.15
CA PHE A 40 12.04 4.16 -15.17
C PHE A 40 11.29 5.36 -15.80
N UNK A 41 11.81 5.89 -16.64
CA UNK A 41 11.20 6.99 -17.33
C UNK A 41 9.95 6.60 -18.08
N UNK A 42 9.87 5.33 -18.51
CA UNK A 42 8.71 4.84 -19.14
C UNK A 42 7.65 4.42 -18.14
N UNK A 43 8.16 3.92 -16.90
CA UNK A 43 7.32 3.61 -15.82
C UNK A 43 6.70 4.82 -15.22
N UNK A 44 7.34 5.93 -15.10
CA UNK A 44 6.86 7.13 -14.57
C UNK A 44 5.86 7.78 -15.46
N LYS A 45 5.92 7.74 -16.82
CA LYS A 45 4.93 8.30 -17.80
C LYS A 45 3.58 7.54 -17.75
N SER A 46 3.61 6.24 -17.81
CA SER A 46 2.40 5.39 -17.72
C SER A 46 1.63 5.62 -16.40
N LEU A 47 2.31 5.71 -15.31
CA LEU A 47 1.71 6.02 -14.00
C LEU A 47 1.12 7.45 -13.96
N UNK A 48 1.70 8.34 -14.50
CA UNK A 48 1.23 9.67 -14.60
C UNK A 48 -0.01 9.71 -15.40
N GLU A 49 -0.25 8.75 -16.50
CA GLU A 49 -1.50 8.62 -17.27
C GLU A 49 -2.66 8.10 -16.40
N ASP A 50 -2.42 7.16 -15.59
CA ASP A 50 -3.39 6.65 -14.60
C ASP A 50 -3.84 7.72 -13.60
N UNK A 51 -3.06 8.54 -13.11
CA UNK A 51 -3.34 9.59 -12.19
C UNK A 51 -4.02 10.74 -12.84
N SER A 52 -4.00 10.81 -14.30
CA SER A 52 -4.61 11.92 -15.09
C SER A 52 -6.10 12.17 -14.85
N UNK A 53 -6.66 11.26 -14.41
CA UNK A 53 -8.06 11.36 -14.09
C UNK A 53 -8.35 12.00 -12.75
N UNK A 54 -7.19 12.05 -11.94
CA UNK A 54 -7.37 12.71 -10.67
C UNK A 54 -6.96 14.15 -10.68
N LYS A 55 -5.82 14.34 -11.26
CA LYS A 55 -5.26 15.70 -11.45
C LYS A 55 -4.28 15.78 -12.63
N UNK A 56 -4.25 16.72 -13.26
CA UNK A 56 -3.37 16.95 -14.31
C UNK A 56 -2.05 17.25 -13.78
N ILE A 57 -1.23 16.38 -13.96
CA ILE A 57 0.18 16.54 -13.58
C ILE A 57 1.01 16.67 -14.84
N SER A 58 1.81 17.74 -14.95
CA SER A 58 2.79 17.90 -16.03
C SER A 58 3.92 16.88 -15.85
N PHE A 59 4.08 16.04 -16.83
CA PHE A 59 5.20 15.07 -16.87
C PHE A 59 6.58 15.79 -16.83
N UNK A 60 6.68 16.68 -17.34
CA UNK A 60 7.88 17.50 -17.41
C UNK A 60 8.30 18.01 -16.04
N GLU A 61 7.24 18.55 -15.45
CA GLU A 61 7.48 19.01 -14.07
C GLU A 61 7.83 17.85 -13.10
N UNK A 62 7.23 16.67 -13.23
CA UNK A 62 7.49 15.55 -12.35
C UNK A 62 8.84 14.95 -12.63
N UNK A 63 9.32 15.02 -13.83
CA UNK A 63 10.57 14.57 -14.26
C UNK A 63 11.69 15.47 -13.82
N SER A 64 11.48 16.82 -13.92
CA SER A 64 12.48 17.79 -13.40
C SER A 64 12.84 17.62 -11.90
N UNK A 65 12.07 16.94 -11.14
CA UNK A 65 12.31 16.72 -9.74
C UNK A 65 12.86 15.32 -9.44
N UNK A 66 13.01 14.37 -10.61
CA UNK A 66 13.47 13.09 -10.30
C UNK A 66 14.81 12.88 -10.95
N UNK A 67 15.77 12.38 -10.09
CA UNK A 67 17.10 12.13 -10.48
C UNK A 67 17.38 10.64 -10.28
N UNK A 68 17.81 9.91 -11.16
CA UNK A 68 18.13 8.53 -11.01
C UNK A 68 19.59 8.39 -10.72
N UNK A 69 19.89 7.90 -9.60
CA UNK A 69 21.22 7.76 -9.07
C UNK A 69 21.63 6.31 -9.24
N UNK A 70 22.76 5.94 -9.39
CA UNK A 70 23.30 4.63 -9.61
C UNK A 70 23.93 3.99 -8.39
N UNK A 71 24.22 4.74 -7.50
CA UNK A 71 24.79 4.38 -6.26
C UNK A 71 23.89 4.70 -5.14
N ILE A 72 23.98 3.92 -4.03
CA ILE A 72 23.18 4.15 -2.80
C ILE A 72 23.70 5.40 -2.02
N GLU A 73 25.00 5.60 -2.00
CA GLU A 73 25.67 6.78 -1.42
C GLU A 73 25.12 8.10 -2.01
N GLU A 74 25.01 8.17 -3.28
CA GLU A 74 24.40 9.32 -3.99
C GLU A 74 22.94 9.59 -3.55
N UNK A 75 22.21 8.65 -3.32
CA UNK A 75 20.83 8.73 -2.97
C UNK A 75 20.68 9.18 -1.57
N CYS A 76 21.63 8.87 -0.74
CA CYS A 76 21.59 9.23 0.70
C CYS A 76 22.01 10.66 1.03
N UNK A 77 22.60 11.29 0.27
CA UNK A 77 23.08 12.62 0.51
C UNK A 77 21.98 13.61 0.74
N ASP A 78 21.74 13.99 1.93
CA ASP A 78 20.84 15.00 2.46
C ASP A 78 19.31 14.67 2.33
N UNK A 79 18.97 13.41 2.30
CA UNK A 79 17.62 12.95 2.20
C UNK A 79 16.91 13.18 3.52
N THR A 80 15.77 13.60 3.49
CA THR A 80 14.86 13.67 4.67
C THR A 80 14.22 12.30 4.98
N UNK A 81 14.01 11.39 3.94
CA UNK A 81 13.46 10.14 3.99
C UNK A 81 14.13 9.31 2.99
N UNK A 82 14.43 8.16 3.11
CA UNK A 82 14.78 7.15 2.32
C UNK A 82 13.73 6.16 2.39
N GLN A 83 12.97 5.84 1.28
CA GLN A 83 11.86 4.87 1.12
C GLN A 83 12.40 3.65 0.38
N GLU A 84 12.59 2.52 1.07
CA GLU A 84 13.04 1.25 0.48
C GLU A 84 11.84 0.55 -0.16
N SER A 85 12.02 0.15 -1.41
CA SER A 85 11.00 -0.53 -2.24
C SER A 85 11.61 -1.68 -3.08
N UNK A 86 12.52 -2.30 -2.43
CA UNK A 86 13.15 -3.40 -3.03
C UNK A 86 12.28 -4.65 -2.89
N ILE A 87 12.80 -5.83 -3.33
CA ILE A 87 12.06 -7.12 -3.25
C ILE A 87 11.75 -7.53 -1.80
N GLU A 88 10.64 -8.26 -1.63
CA GLU A 88 10.12 -8.66 -0.29
C GLU A 88 10.90 -9.88 0.28
N UNK A 89 12.11 -9.71 0.52
CA UNK A 89 13.03 -10.60 1.06
C UNK A 89 13.68 -9.97 2.25
N LEU A 90 13.51 -10.61 3.34
CA LEU A 90 14.02 -10.04 4.60
C LEU A 90 15.55 -9.80 4.54
N GLU A 91 16.27 -10.78 4.13
CA GLU A 91 17.75 -10.70 3.96
C GLU A 91 18.18 -9.57 3.00
N UNK A 92 17.51 -9.34 2.11
CA UNK A 92 17.75 -8.29 1.17
C UNK A 92 17.52 -6.98 1.82
N LYS A 93 16.43 -6.92 2.46
CA LYS A 93 16.14 -5.68 3.22
C LYS A 93 17.16 -5.40 4.35
N UNK A 94 17.48 -6.36 5.08
CA UNK A 94 18.42 -6.18 6.14
C UNK A 94 19.77 -5.77 5.61
N UNK A 95 20.11 -6.04 4.34
CA UNK A 95 21.34 -5.61 3.76
C UNK A 95 21.30 -4.18 3.31
N ILE A 96 20.14 -3.86 2.59
CA ILE A 96 19.89 -2.47 2.10
C ILE A 96 19.87 -1.47 3.27
N PHE A 97 19.17 -1.76 4.33
CA PHE A 97 19.09 -0.89 5.50
C PHE A 97 20.47 -0.65 6.19
N UNK A 98 21.26 -1.53 6.19
CA UNK A 98 22.56 -1.36 6.67
C UNK A 98 23.32 -0.38 5.87
N GLU A 99 23.14 -0.41 4.44
CA GLU A 99 23.79 0.59 3.55
C GLU A 99 23.14 1.99 3.67
N LEU A 100 21.79 2.04 3.74
CA LEU A 100 21.06 3.29 3.97
C LEU A 100 21.52 3.97 5.29
N GLU A 101 21.70 3.20 6.38
CA GLU A 101 22.17 3.73 7.66
C GLU A 101 23.58 4.31 7.57
N LYS A 102 24.49 3.61 6.87
CA LYS A 102 25.90 4.00 6.69
C LYS A 102 26.04 5.34 5.98
N PHE A 103 25.26 5.57 4.93
CA PHE A 103 25.44 6.72 4.04
C PHE A 103 24.47 7.88 4.32
N SER A 104 23.42 7.69 5.13
CA SER A 104 22.45 8.75 5.44
C SER A 104 22.79 9.51 6.72
N ASN A 105 22.36 10.76 6.80
CA ASN A 105 22.45 11.57 8.02
C ASN A 105 21.65 10.90 9.15
N LYS A 106 22.05 11.11 10.40
CA LYS A 106 21.43 10.52 11.60
C LYS A 106 19.94 10.90 11.75
N GLU A 107 19.54 12.04 11.17
CA GLU A 107 18.16 12.58 11.23
C GLU A 107 17.25 12.08 10.08
N THR A 108 17.84 11.40 9.07
CA THR A 108 17.09 10.83 7.91
C THR A 108 16.21 9.69 8.39
N ILE A 109 14.92 9.72 8.06
CA ILE A 109 13.98 8.63 8.32
C ILE A 109 14.26 7.49 7.31
N LEU A 110 14.38 6.27 7.81
CA LEU A 110 14.54 5.06 7.00
C LEU A 110 13.20 4.28 7.03
N ALA A 111 12.54 4.21 5.89
CA ALA A 111 11.21 3.60 5.76
C ALA A 111 11.23 2.43 4.76
N SER A 112 10.58 1.32 5.09
CA SER A 112 10.40 0.19 4.17
C SER A 112 8.98 0.17 3.62
N SER A 113 8.81 -0.20 2.35
CA SER A 113 7.50 -0.47 1.72
C SER A 113 7.02 -1.91 1.94
N SER A 114 7.66 -2.68 2.83
CA SER A 114 7.28 -4.07 3.11
C SER A 114 5.80 -4.20 3.47
N SER A 115 5.16 -5.22 2.93
CA SER A 115 3.75 -5.54 3.20
C SER A 115 3.56 -6.49 4.39
N TYR A 116 4.54 -7.29 4.73
CA TYR A 116 4.43 -8.36 5.75
C TYR A 116 5.55 -8.36 6.81
N UNK A 117 6.74 -7.96 6.62
CA UNK A 117 7.83 -7.99 7.52
C UNK A 117 7.65 -6.92 8.59
N UNK A 118 7.58 -7.25 9.66
CA UNK A 118 7.48 -6.36 10.76
C UNK A 118 8.72 -5.51 10.76
N PRO A 119 8.55 -4.27 11.20
CA PRO A 119 9.71 -3.35 11.32
C PRO A 119 10.89 -3.89 12.13
N SER A 120 10.63 -4.51 13.26
CA SER A 120 11.65 -5.15 14.12
C SER A 120 12.49 -6.25 13.40
N UNK A 121 11.98 -6.82 12.52
CA UNK A 121 12.64 -7.80 11.74
C UNK A 121 13.54 -7.21 10.71
N ILE A 122 13.02 -6.14 10.01
CA ILE A 122 13.79 -5.38 9.00
C ILE A 122 14.96 -4.60 9.63
N UNK A 123 14.68 -4.07 10.63
CA UNK A 123 15.61 -3.20 11.25
C UNK A 123 16.58 -3.85 12.21
N SER A 124 16.59 -5.18 12.24
CA SER A 124 17.42 -5.93 13.21
C SER A 124 18.96 -5.76 13.06
N UNK A 125 19.30 -5.30 12.02
CA UNK A 125 20.69 -5.10 11.69
C UNK A 125 21.22 -3.71 11.90
N ILE A 126 20.22 -2.90 12.08
CA ILE A 126 20.67 -1.50 12.24
C ILE A 126 20.77 -1.03 13.72
N UNK A 127 21.54 -0.15 13.82
CA UNK A 127 21.88 0.31 15.15
C UNK A 127 20.95 1.36 15.65
N UNK A 128 20.49 2.28 14.63
CA UNK A 128 19.71 3.40 15.04
C UNK A 128 18.25 3.12 14.76
N UNK A 129 17.70 2.17 15.29
CA UNK A 129 16.34 1.77 15.27
C UNK A 129 15.34 2.79 15.64
N UNK A 130 15.75 3.90 15.98
CA UNK A 130 15.01 5.05 16.30
C UNK A 130 14.38 5.72 15.14
N ARG A 131 14.97 5.74 14.07
CA ARG A 131 14.56 6.43 12.82
C ARG A 131 14.02 5.48 11.72
N UNK A 132 13.81 4.31 11.98
CA UNK A 132 13.26 3.34 11.10
C UNK A 132 11.80 3.12 11.37
N UNK A 133 11.09 2.96 10.34
CA UNK A 133 9.68 2.69 10.30
C UNK A 133 9.42 1.83 9.10
N VAL A 134 8.23 1.08 9.07
CA VAL A 134 7.62 0.63 7.80
C VAL A 134 6.63 1.70 7.38
N ALA A 135 6.61 2.05 6.10
CA ALA A 135 5.63 2.95 5.49
C ALA A 135 4.99 2.18 4.32
N HIS A 136 4.00 1.35 4.67
CA HIS A 136 3.34 0.39 3.77
C HIS A 136 2.27 1.07 2.93
N PRO A 137 2.44 1.14 1.58
CA PRO A 137 1.42 1.73 0.71
C PRO A 137 0.34 0.71 0.34
N ALA A 138 -0.84 1.21 0.03
CA ALA A 138 -1.82 0.35 -0.64
C ALA A 138 -1.56 0.29 -2.16
N UNK A 139 -1.49 -0.72 -2.73
CA UNK A 139 -1.26 -0.89 -4.01
C UNK A 139 -2.41 -0.58 -4.76
N PRO A 140 -2.44 0.03 -5.97
CA PRO A 140 -1.27 0.73 -6.58
C PRO A 140 -1.08 2.14 -5.97
N PRO A 141 0.12 2.44 -5.41
CA PRO A 141 0.31 3.62 -4.56
C PRO A 141 0.13 4.98 -5.26
N HIS A 142 0.27 5.04 -6.57
CA HIS A 142 0.11 6.29 -7.35
C HIS A 142 -1.36 6.75 -7.44
N VAL A 143 -2.33 5.83 -7.32
CA VAL A 143 -3.77 6.17 -7.38
C VAL A 143 -4.49 5.96 -6.04
N VAL A 144 -3.99 5.08 -5.16
CA VAL A 144 -4.54 4.86 -3.80
C VAL A 144 -3.68 5.64 -2.81
N PRO A 145 -4.15 6.80 -2.29
CA PRO A 145 -3.31 7.69 -1.47
C PRO A 145 -3.25 7.25 0.00
N PHE A 146 -3.00 5.99 0.27
CA PHE A 146 -3.02 5.44 1.64
C PHE A 146 -1.65 4.91 2.03
N VAL A 147 -1.21 5.19 3.26
CA VAL A 147 0.02 4.64 3.82
C VAL A 147 -0.14 4.31 5.31
N GLU A 148 0.32 3.13 5.71
CA GLU A 148 0.40 2.71 7.12
C GLU A 148 1.82 2.95 7.61
N ILE A 149 1.92 3.68 8.74
CA ILE A 149 3.21 3.92 9.42
C ILE A 149 3.30 2.98 10.63
N UNK A 150 4.22 2.11 10.67
CA UNK A 150 4.32 1.13 11.57
C UNK A 150 5.57 1.24 12.31
N PRO A 151 5.58 1.57 13.43
CA PRO A 151 6.79 1.58 14.23
C PRO A 151 7.18 0.18 14.73
N SER A 152 8.44 0.06 15.02
CA SER A 152 8.92 -1.04 15.88
C SER A 152 8.95 -0.60 17.33
N UNK A 153 9.29 -1.40 18.14
CA UNK A 153 9.49 -1.13 19.52
C UNK A 153 10.60 -0.18 19.79
N UNK A 154 11.49 0.10 18.76
CA UNK A 154 12.59 0.99 18.86
C UNK A 154 12.34 2.33 18.27
N THR A 155 11.39 2.44 17.30
CA THR A 155 11.07 3.70 16.55
C THR A 155 10.63 4.84 17.50
N SER A 156 11.23 6.01 17.32
CA SER A 156 10.88 7.16 18.18
C SER A 156 9.54 7.82 17.82
N UNK A 157 8.93 8.26 18.61
CA UNK A 157 7.70 8.98 18.46
C UNK A 157 7.88 10.23 17.66
N UNK A 158 9.13 10.68 17.66
CA UNK A 158 9.49 11.79 16.83
C UNK A 158 9.54 11.41 15.40
N THR A 159 10.09 10.38 15.10
CA THR A 159 10.07 9.76 13.76
C THR A 159 8.64 9.55 13.21
N UNK A 160 7.87 8.94 13.98
CA UNK A 160 6.52 8.72 13.59
C UNK A 160 5.74 9.95 13.32
N UNK A 161 6.10 10.98 13.92
CA UNK A 161 5.44 12.25 13.74
C UNK A 161 5.96 13.01 12.56
N LYS A 162 7.24 12.95 12.29
CA LYS A 162 7.93 13.54 11.13
C LYS A 162 7.49 12.81 9.84
N ALA A 163 7.49 11.47 9.88
CA ALA A 163 7.04 10.63 8.75
C ALA A 163 5.58 10.96 8.34
N LYS A 164 4.67 11.00 9.32
CA LYS A 164 3.25 11.35 9.08
C LYS A 164 3.12 12.71 8.36
N LYS A 165 3.90 13.70 8.81
CA LYS A 165 3.90 15.05 8.20
C LYS A 165 4.39 14.98 6.74
N ILE A 166 5.48 14.23 6.47
CA ILE A 166 6.06 14.06 5.12
C ILE A 166 5.02 13.41 4.18
N TYR A 167 4.42 12.29 4.57
CA TYR A 167 3.42 11.60 3.72
C TYR A 167 2.16 12.45 3.52
N LYS A 168 1.71 13.14 4.56
CA LYS A 168 0.56 14.08 4.45
C LYS A 168 0.85 15.26 3.49
N UNK A 169 1.99 15.65 3.60
CA UNK A 169 2.38 16.71 2.79
C UNK A 169 2.66 16.31 1.39
N ALA A 170 2.75 15.04 1.10
CA ALA A 170 2.76 14.41 -0.22
C ALA A 170 1.38 13.92 -0.68
N GLU A 171 0.33 14.36 -0.06
CA GLU A 171 -1.09 14.06 -0.33
C GLU A 171 -1.48 12.58 -0.10
N TYR A 172 -0.69 11.85 0.72
CA TYR A 172 -1.11 10.54 1.22
C TYR A 172 -1.98 10.71 2.47
N ILE A 173 -2.77 9.69 2.78
CA ILE A 173 -3.60 9.58 4.00
C ILE A 173 -2.87 8.59 4.93
N PRO A 174 -1.97 9.09 5.81
CA PRO A 174 -1.19 8.23 6.71
C PRO A 174 -2.00 7.85 7.94
N ILE A 175 -2.01 6.55 8.27
CA ILE A 175 -2.46 6.06 9.57
C ILE A 175 -1.24 5.61 10.40
N UNK A 176 -1.17 5.67 11.66
CA UNK A 176 -0.14 5.29 12.54
C UNK A 176 -0.63 4.16 13.37
N LEU A 177 0.11 3.12 13.23
CA LEU A 177 -0.21 1.93 14.06
C LEU A 177 0.35 2.10 15.46
N UNK A 178 -0.21 1.64 16.33
CA UNK A 178 0.16 1.74 17.70
C UNK A 178 1.26 0.78 18.12
N LYS A 179 1.31 -0.39 17.31
CA LYS A 179 2.36 -1.41 17.46
C LYS A 179 2.42 -2.29 16.21
N GLU A 180 3.57 -2.97 16.01
CA GLU A 180 3.77 -3.86 14.86
C GLU A 180 2.89 -5.12 14.97
N ILE A 181 2.43 -5.54 13.86
CA ILE A 181 1.66 -6.77 13.67
C ILE A 181 1.88 -7.24 12.21
N UNK A 182 2.08 -8.39 11.89
CA UNK A 182 2.23 -8.92 10.64
C UNK A 182 1.08 -8.60 9.80
N GLY A 183 1.29 -8.10 8.67
CA GLY A 183 0.29 -7.66 7.72
C GLY A 183 -0.41 -6.35 8.08
N PHE A 184 -0.04 -5.72 9.16
CA PHE A 184 -0.51 -4.39 9.58
C PHE A 184 -2.06 -4.35 9.66
N VAL A 185 -2.71 -3.21 9.47
CA VAL A 185 -4.18 -3.10 9.46
C VAL A 185 -4.74 -3.49 8.09
N LEU A 186 -4.15 -2.98 7.04
CA LEU A 186 -4.64 -3.22 5.67
C LEU A 186 -4.60 -4.72 5.27
N UNK A 187 -3.52 -5.34 5.43
CA UNK A 187 -3.41 -6.67 5.07
C UNK A 187 -4.04 -7.57 6.08
N UNK A 188 -4.37 -7.17 7.25
CA UNK A 188 -5.11 -7.83 8.15
C UNK A 188 -6.52 -7.93 7.80
N LEU A 189 -7.16 -6.72 7.29
CA LEU A 189 -8.56 -6.60 6.81
C LEU A 189 -8.75 -7.30 5.46
N GLN A 190 -7.84 -7.06 4.53
CA GLN A 190 -7.87 -7.68 3.20
C GLN A 190 -7.76 -9.21 3.30
N GLY A 191 -6.91 -9.71 4.19
CA GLY A 191 -6.71 -11.15 4.43
C GLY A 191 -7.98 -11.80 4.98
N ALA A 192 -8.64 -11.18 5.94
CA ALA A 192 -9.92 -11.67 6.48
C ALA A 192 -10.95 -11.81 5.35
N LEU A 193 -11.04 -10.82 4.51
CA LEU A 193 -11.94 -10.86 3.34
C LEU A 193 -11.53 -11.95 2.31
N UNK A 194 -10.32 -12.06 2.11
CA UNK A 194 -9.84 -12.96 1.19
C UNK A 194 -9.99 -14.34 1.62
N ASN A 195 -9.74 -14.64 2.88
CA ASN A 195 -9.97 -15.97 3.48
C ASN A 195 -11.45 -16.39 3.40
N GLU A 196 -12.34 -15.50 3.77
CA GLU A 196 -13.79 -15.76 3.69
C GLU A 196 -14.26 -15.97 2.26
N ALA A 197 -13.78 -15.18 1.30
CA ALA A 197 -14.12 -15.36 -0.12
C ALA A 197 -13.68 -16.75 -0.63
N VAL A 198 -12.46 -17.20 -0.27
CA VAL A 198 -11.93 -18.53 -0.64
C VAL A 198 -12.79 -19.62 0.02
N ARG A 199 -13.08 -19.51 1.31
CA ARG A 199 -13.91 -20.45 2.07
C ARG A 199 -15.32 -20.59 1.43
N LEU A 200 -15.96 -19.50 1.09
CA LEU A 200 -17.28 -19.50 0.41
C LEU A 200 -17.21 -20.19 -0.98
N UNK A 201 -16.16 -20.02 -1.53
CA UNK A 201 -15.98 -20.62 -2.76
C UNK A 201 -15.69 -22.03 -2.68
N GLU A 202 -14.80 -22.40 -1.77
CA GLU A 202 -14.43 -23.81 -1.47
C GLU A 202 -15.59 -24.69 -1.01
N UNK A 203 -16.32 -23.98 -0.21
CA UNK A 203 -17.38 -24.57 0.28
C UNK A 203 -18.50 -24.66 -0.54
N GLY A 204 -18.54 -24.16 -1.80
CA GLY A 204 -19.61 -24.25 -2.80
C GLY A 204 -20.85 -23.38 -2.52
N TYR A 205 -20.76 -22.39 -1.64
CA TYR A 205 -21.89 -21.48 -1.33
C TYR A 205 -22.15 -20.48 -2.45
N ALA A 206 -21.13 -20.08 -3.22
CA ALA A 206 -21.26 -19.11 -4.31
C ALA A 206 -20.11 -19.26 -5.31
N SER A 207 -20.33 -18.83 -6.54
CA SER A 207 -19.29 -18.76 -7.57
C SER A 207 -18.30 -17.61 -7.29
N ILE A 208 -17.12 -17.65 -7.89
CA ILE A 208 -16.14 -16.53 -7.84
C ILE A 208 -16.83 -15.24 -8.31
N GLU A 209 -17.65 -15.33 -9.38
CA GLU A 209 -18.37 -14.18 -9.93
C GLU A 209 -19.36 -13.58 -8.93
N ASP A 210 -20.16 -14.40 -8.27
CA ASP A 210 -21.17 -13.94 -7.30
C ASP A 210 -20.53 -13.28 -6.08
N ILE A 211 -19.39 -13.83 -5.60
CA ILE A 211 -18.61 -13.26 -4.49
C ILE A 211 -18.08 -11.88 -4.90
N ASP A 212 -17.45 -11.77 -6.09
CA ASP A 212 -16.95 -10.49 -6.64
C ASP A 212 -18.09 -9.46 -6.80
N VAL A 213 -19.26 -9.88 -7.32
CA VAL A 213 -20.45 -9.04 -7.52
C VAL A 213 -20.95 -8.52 -6.16
N SER A 214 -21.06 -9.40 -5.17
CA SER A 214 -21.51 -9.05 -3.80
C SER A 214 -20.59 -7.98 -3.20
N LEU A 215 -19.27 -8.17 -3.33
CA LEU A 215 -18.31 -7.19 -2.82
C LEU A 215 -18.39 -5.87 -3.58
N LYS A 216 -18.33 -5.88 -4.91
CA LYS A 216 -18.28 -4.67 -5.74
C LYS A 216 -19.56 -3.83 -5.64
N HIS A 217 -20.73 -4.48 -5.61
CA HIS A 217 -22.03 -3.81 -5.75
C HIS A 217 -22.80 -3.63 -4.43
N ALA A 218 -22.31 -4.22 -3.31
CA ALA A 218 -22.90 -4.02 -1.99
C ALA A 218 -21.89 -3.36 -1.03
N LEU A 219 -20.89 -4.10 -0.58
CA LEU A 219 -19.94 -3.61 0.43
C LEU A 219 -19.06 -2.47 -0.12
N GLY A 220 -18.48 -2.66 -1.30
CA GLY A 220 -17.51 -1.73 -1.91
C GLY A 220 -18.07 -0.33 -2.18
N ILE A 221 -19.35 -0.23 -2.55
CA ILE A 221 -20.03 1.06 -2.77
C ILE A 221 -20.04 1.87 -1.46
N ARG A 222 -20.43 1.22 -0.34
CA ARG A 222 -20.49 1.88 0.99
C ARG A 222 -19.10 2.14 1.55
N TRP A 223 -18.20 1.14 1.44
CA TRP A 223 -16.84 1.19 1.99
C TRP A 223 -15.92 2.19 1.25
N ALA A 224 -16.34 2.68 0.09
CA ALA A 224 -15.63 3.78 -0.57
C ALA A 224 -15.68 5.07 0.28
N PHE A 225 -16.72 5.25 1.11
CA PHE A 225 -16.98 6.50 1.86
C PHE A 225 -17.09 6.29 3.37
N LEU A 226 -17.42 5.08 3.84
CA LEU A 226 -17.70 4.80 5.25
C LEU A 226 -16.82 3.64 5.73
N GLY A 227 -16.22 3.79 6.88
CA GLY A 227 -15.49 2.71 7.56
C GLY A 227 -16.46 1.70 8.21
N PRO A 228 -15.97 0.51 8.60
CA PRO A 228 -16.86 -0.53 9.17
C PRO A 228 -17.56 -0.11 10.46
N PHE A 229 -16.92 0.66 11.32
CA PHE A 229 -17.54 1.15 12.58
C PHE A 229 -18.61 2.20 12.30
N GLU A 230 -18.35 3.08 11.34
CA GLU A 230 -19.29 4.12 10.92
C GLU A 230 -20.54 3.51 10.28
N ILE A 231 -20.38 2.47 9.45
CA ILE A 231 -21.51 1.70 8.89
C ILE A 231 -22.35 1.11 10.04
N MET A 232 -21.70 0.50 11.06
CA MET A 232 -22.43 -0.05 12.22
C MET A 232 -23.15 1.05 13.01
N ASP A 233 -22.57 2.24 13.10
CA ASP A 233 -23.20 3.39 13.78
C ASP A 233 -24.44 3.88 13.04
N LEU A 234 -24.37 3.97 11.71
CA LEU A 234 -25.46 4.50 10.86
C LEU A 234 -26.59 3.47 10.59
N ASN A 235 -26.34 2.17 10.82
CA ASN A 235 -27.31 1.09 10.51
C ASN A 235 -28.41 0.92 11.55
N ALA A 236 -28.35 1.60 12.70
CA ALA A 236 -29.40 1.48 13.75
C ALA A 236 -29.73 2.83 14.37
N PRO A 237 -31.01 3.10 14.70
CA PRO A 237 -31.43 4.41 15.25
C PRO A 237 -30.70 4.82 16.54
N GLY A 238 -30.23 3.87 17.34
CA GLY A 238 -29.48 4.11 18.58
C GLY A 238 -27.95 4.04 18.40
N GLY A 239 -27.48 4.12 17.15
CA GLY A 239 -26.05 4.14 16.81
C GLY A 239 -25.35 2.81 17.04
N ILE A 240 -24.02 2.85 17.17
CA ILE A 240 -23.14 1.69 17.22
C ILE A 240 -23.49 0.72 18.38
N LYS A 241 -23.88 1.25 19.54
CA LYS A 241 -24.30 0.43 20.71
C LYS A 241 -25.54 -0.41 20.37
N ASP A 242 -26.55 0.24 19.80
CA ASP A 242 -27.83 -0.41 19.40
C ASP A 242 -27.56 -1.47 18.33
N SER A 243 -26.78 -1.13 17.31
CA SER A 243 -26.41 -2.00 16.20
C SER A 243 -25.70 -3.29 16.72
N PHE A 244 -24.64 -3.14 17.52
CA PHE A 244 -23.92 -4.30 18.08
C PHE A 244 -24.78 -5.11 19.05
N THR A 245 -25.68 -4.48 19.80
CA THR A 245 -26.61 -5.19 20.70
C THR A 245 -27.58 -6.07 19.90
N ARG A 246 -28.17 -5.52 18.83
CA ARG A 246 -29.13 -6.24 17.95
C ARG A 246 -28.45 -7.40 17.20
N TYR A 247 -27.27 -7.15 16.63
CA TYR A 247 -26.63 -8.10 15.71
C TYR A 247 -25.60 -9.03 16.40
N ARG A 248 -25.33 -8.86 17.71
CA ARG A 248 -24.35 -9.65 18.48
C ARG A 248 -24.47 -11.15 18.27
N PRO A 249 -25.67 -11.79 18.37
CA PRO A 249 -25.76 -13.24 18.20
C PRO A 249 -25.34 -13.69 16.78
N GLY A 250 -25.77 -12.97 15.75
CA GLY A 250 -25.42 -13.25 14.35
C GLY A 250 -23.92 -13.08 14.09
N ILE A 251 -23.33 -11.98 14.60
CA ILE A 251 -21.89 -11.69 14.45
C ILE A 251 -21.05 -12.80 15.11
N LYS A 252 -21.43 -13.25 16.32
CA LYS A 252 -20.74 -14.34 17.05
C LYS A 252 -20.82 -15.66 16.26
N ASN A 253 -22.01 -16.00 15.75
CA ASN A 253 -22.22 -17.20 14.93
C ASN A 253 -21.33 -17.18 13.67
N LEU A 254 -21.28 -16.04 12.97
CA LEU A 254 -20.44 -15.89 11.77
C LEU A 254 -18.95 -16.09 12.12
N ALA A 255 -18.47 -15.48 13.22
CA ALA A 255 -17.07 -15.61 13.65
C ALA A 255 -16.71 -17.08 13.97
N GLU A 256 -17.65 -17.85 14.54
CA GLU A 256 -17.47 -19.30 14.80
C GLU A 256 -17.37 -20.11 13.51
N GLN A 257 -18.19 -19.77 12.49
CA GLN A 257 -18.18 -20.43 11.17
C GLN A 257 -16.91 -20.09 10.37
N GLN A 258 -16.34 -18.90 10.56
CA GLN A 258 -15.17 -18.36 9.85
C GLN A 258 -13.83 -18.83 10.45
N ASN A 259 -13.85 -19.85 11.33
CA ASN A 259 -12.67 -20.26 12.13
C ASN A 259 -11.79 -21.30 11.43
N SER A 260 -12.09 -21.69 10.18
CA SER A 260 -11.27 -22.65 9.41
C SER A 260 -10.31 -21.90 8.47
N ILE A 261 -9.11 -22.48 8.28
CA ILE A 261 -8.14 -22.00 7.28
C ILE A 261 -8.59 -22.56 5.91
N PRO A 262 -8.82 -21.72 4.89
CA PRO A 262 -9.18 -22.23 3.56
C PRO A 262 -8.07 -23.04 2.89
N ASP A 263 -8.39 -23.82 1.87
CA ASP A 263 -7.43 -24.61 1.11
C ASP A 263 -6.57 -23.69 0.21
N TYR A 264 -5.26 -23.61 0.52
CA TYR A 264 -4.26 -22.90 -0.27
C TYR A 264 -3.27 -23.87 -0.95
N SER A 265 -3.68 -25.15 -1.14
CA SER A 265 -2.87 -26.13 -1.88
C SER A 265 -2.67 -25.68 -3.34
N ASP A 266 -1.56 -26.09 -3.95
CA ASP A 266 -1.25 -25.80 -5.37
C ASP A 266 -2.41 -26.24 -6.29
N ASN A 267 -3.05 -27.38 -6.01
CA ASN A 267 -4.20 -27.90 -6.77
C ASN A 267 -5.40 -26.93 -6.72
N TYR A 268 -5.71 -26.41 -5.52
CA TYR A 268 -6.83 -25.47 -5.35
C TYR A 268 -6.52 -24.12 -6.00
N ILE A 269 -5.27 -23.62 -5.86
CA ILE A 269 -4.81 -22.37 -6.50
C ILE A 269 -4.94 -22.49 -8.04
N LEU A 270 -4.55 -23.63 -8.64
CA LEU A 270 -4.68 -23.89 -10.08
C LEU A 270 -6.17 -23.92 -10.52
N LYS A 271 -7.06 -24.47 -9.70
CA LYS A 271 -8.51 -24.44 -9.93
C LYS A 271 -9.02 -22.99 -9.99
N LEU A 272 -8.66 -22.16 -8.99
CA LEU A 272 -9.05 -20.73 -8.92
C LEU A 272 -8.52 -19.97 -10.16
N GLU A 273 -7.25 -20.19 -10.55
CA GLU A 273 -6.63 -19.57 -11.74
C GLU A 273 -7.44 -19.92 -12.99
N LYS A 274 -7.74 -21.21 -13.19
CA LYS A 274 -8.51 -21.69 -14.34
C LYS A 274 -9.89 -21.00 -14.43
N GLU A 275 -10.63 -20.95 -13.32
CA GLU A 275 -11.94 -20.28 -13.25
C GLU A 275 -11.82 -18.79 -13.54
N GLN A 276 -10.81 -18.11 -12.96
CA GLN A 276 -10.60 -16.68 -13.19
C GLN A 276 -10.22 -16.39 -14.65
N ARG A 277 -9.45 -17.28 -15.32
CA ARG A 277 -9.07 -17.09 -16.74
C ARG A 277 -10.28 -17.19 -17.69
N LEU A 278 -11.33 -17.93 -17.32
CA LEU A 278 -12.60 -17.94 -18.09
C LEU A 278 -13.27 -16.56 -18.08
N ARG A 279 -13.13 -15.80 -16.99
CA ARG A 279 -13.71 -14.45 -16.79
C ARG A 279 -12.82 -13.33 -17.33
N LEU A 280 -11.50 -13.51 -17.24
CA LEU A 280 -10.51 -12.51 -17.67
C LEU A 280 -9.31 -13.25 -18.29
N LYS A 281 -9.25 -13.25 -19.61
CA LYS A 281 -8.12 -13.86 -20.35
C LYS A 281 -6.81 -13.18 -19.99
N SER A 282 -5.68 -13.92 -19.99
CA SER A 282 -4.35 -13.39 -19.72
C SER A 282 -3.99 -12.22 -20.64
N SER A 283 -4.38 -12.29 -21.94
CA SER A 283 -4.18 -11.23 -22.95
C SER A 283 -4.86 -9.89 -22.57
N ASP A 284 -5.92 -9.94 -21.77
CA ASP A 284 -6.75 -8.77 -21.46
C ASP A 284 -6.38 -8.12 -20.09
N ARG A 285 -5.47 -8.76 -19.33
CA ARG A 285 -5.10 -8.33 -17.97
C ARG A 285 -4.54 -6.90 -17.94
N ASP A 286 -3.66 -6.53 -18.87
CA ASP A 286 -3.04 -5.20 -18.90
C ASP A 286 -4.11 -4.10 -19.14
N ASN A 287 -5.04 -4.35 -20.06
CA ASN A 287 -6.16 -3.44 -20.31
C ASN A 287 -7.07 -3.32 -19.09
N ARG A 288 -7.31 -4.45 -18.39
CA ARG A 288 -8.12 -4.48 -17.16
C ARG A 288 -7.43 -3.70 -16.03
N ILE A 289 -6.08 -3.81 -15.90
CA ILE A 289 -5.26 -3.04 -14.92
C ILE A 289 -5.40 -1.54 -15.20
N LYS A 290 -5.23 -1.10 -16.44
CA LYS A 290 -5.38 0.32 -16.84
C LYS A 290 -6.80 0.83 -16.52
N LYS A 291 -7.82 0.05 -16.87
CA LYS A 291 -9.22 0.40 -16.57
C LYS A 291 -9.45 0.51 -15.05
N ARG A 292 -8.92 -0.45 -14.26
CA ARG A 292 -8.97 -0.43 -12.78
C ARG A 292 -8.38 0.87 -12.23
N ASN A 293 -7.15 1.21 -12.67
CA ASN A 293 -6.42 2.38 -12.17
C ASN A 293 -7.19 3.69 -12.46
N LYS A 294 -7.73 3.82 -13.68
CA LYS A 294 -8.59 4.97 -14.07
C LYS A 294 -9.84 5.08 -13.19
N LEU A 295 -10.51 3.96 -12.91
CA LEU A 295 -11.72 3.95 -12.07
C LEU A 295 -11.39 4.33 -10.62
N ILE A 296 -10.25 3.83 -10.07
CA ILE A 296 -9.78 4.20 -8.72
C ILE A 296 -9.49 5.71 -8.68
N ALA A 297 -8.81 6.26 -9.69
CA ALA A 297 -8.51 7.70 -9.79
C ALA A 297 -9.80 8.56 -9.80
N LEU A 298 -10.86 8.09 -10.48
CA LEU A 298 -12.17 8.77 -10.50
C LEU A 298 -12.85 8.73 -9.12
N VAL A 299 -12.80 7.61 -8.39
CA VAL A 299 -13.32 7.51 -7.02
C VAL A 299 -12.54 8.46 -6.10
N ARG A 300 -11.20 8.49 -6.20
CA ARG A 300 -10.35 9.43 -5.45
C ARG A 300 -10.74 10.89 -5.74
N LYS A 301 -10.94 11.25 -7.02
CA LYS A 301 -11.38 12.59 -7.43
C LYS A 301 -12.72 12.95 -6.76
N LEU A 302 -13.70 12.04 -6.84
CA LEU A 302 -15.04 12.23 -6.23
C LEU A 302 -14.92 12.48 -4.71
N LYS A 303 -14.07 11.72 -4.01
CA LYS A 303 -13.81 11.89 -2.57
C LYS A 303 -13.26 13.30 -2.29
N LEU A 304 -12.23 13.73 -3.01
CA LEU A 304 -11.61 15.05 -2.85
C LEU A 304 -12.61 16.20 -3.09
N GLU A 305 -13.47 16.08 -4.10
CA GLU A 305 -14.51 17.08 -4.44
C GLU A 305 -15.58 17.18 -3.35
N ASN A 306 -15.73 16.14 -2.51
CA ASN A 306 -16.73 16.09 -1.43
C ASN A 306 -16.13 16.20 -0.01
N GLY A 307 -14.82 16.51 0.08
CA GLY A 307 -14.14 16.75 1.36
C GLY A 307 -13.81 15.48 2.15
N GLU A 308 -13.69 14.32 1.44
CA GLU A 308 -13.40 13.01 2.01
C GLU A 308 -11.91 12.66 1.93
#